data_a2dca042cb11329af01c007d6543c50f
#
_entry.id   a2dca042cb11329af01c007d6543c50f
#
_cell.length_a   1.000
_cell.length_b   1.000
_cell.length_c   1.000
_cell.angle_alpha   90.00
_cell.angle_beta   90.00
_cell.angle_gamma   90.00
#
_symmetry.space_group_name_H-M   'P 1'
#
loop_
_entity.id
_entity.type
_entity.pdbx_description
1 polymer ?
#
loop_
_entity_poly.entity_id
_entity_poly.type
_entity_poly.pdbx_seq_one_letter_code
_entity_poly.pdbx_strand_id
1 'polypeptide(L)'
;ELAYFDKIMNQARKLPEGFTEGMIMRHPSHNIMNELARSVLSLYSYDPDPDNTSIDNMLLQSVKLVGYFPSIVANAYAVQRHYFHGDSLHIHFPVPELSTAENFLRMMRPDKSYTDEEAHLLDMMLMVHAEHGGGNNSTFVCRAMSSSGTDTYSAIAGAVGSLKGPLHGGANAKVMEMFRYIKENVDPHDDGSIKAVSYTHLRAHETRGNL
;
A
#
# COMPACT_ATOMS: atom_id res chain seq x y z
N GLU A 1 15.73 -17.64 10.43
CA GLU A 1 14.53 -16.86 10.71
C GLU A 1 14.09 -16.06 9.47
N LEU A 2 14.96 -15.22 8.86
CA LEU A 2 14.61 -14.41 7.67
C LEU A 2 14.04 -15.27 6.54
N ALA A 3 14.70 -16.37 6.17
CA ALA A 3 14.25 -17.28 5.10
C ALA A 3 12.85 -17.90 5.38
N TYR A 4 12.45 -18.03 6.63
CA TYR A 4 11.11 -18.49 7.00
C TYR A 4 10.05 -17.41 6.71
N PHE A 5 10.32 -16.17 7.08
CA PHE A 5 9.42 -15.05 6.76
C PHE A 5 9.34 -14.80 5.26
N ASP A 6 10.45 -14.84 4.53
CA ASP A 6 10.48 -14.75 3.06
C ASP A 6 9.61 -15.83 2.41
N LYS A 7 9.67 -17.06 2.91
CA LYS A 7 8.82 -18.14 2.41
C LYS A 7 7.34 -17.87 2.62
N ILE A 8 6.93 -17.40 3.81
CA ILE A 8 5.53 -17.06 4.11
C ILE A 8 5.08 -15.88 3.24
N MET A 9 5.91 -14.84 3.16
CA MET A 9 5.63 -13.67 2.33
C MET A 9 5.47 -14.03 0.85
N ASN A 10 6.36 -14.86 0.32
CA ASN A 10 6.29 -15.32 -1.07
C ASN A 10 5.01 -16.12 -1.35
N GLN A 11 4.59 -16.99 -0.42
CA GLN A 11 3.34 -17.72 -0.53
C GLN A 11 2.11 -16.79 -0.45
N ALA A 12 2.17 -15.75 0.39
CA ALA A 12 1.10 -14.79 0.58
C ALA A 12 0.98 -13.72 -0.53
N ARG A 13 1.92 -13.64 -1.48
CA ARG A 13 1.82 -12.67 -2.58
C ARG A 13 0.69 -12.98 -3.55
N LYS A 14 0.34 -14.27 -3.70
CA LYS A 14 -0.75 -14.71 -4.59
C LYS A 14 -2.08 -14.62 -3.86
N LEU A 15 -2.97 -13.76 -4.36
CA LEU A 15 -4.33 -13.65 -3.85
C LEU A 15 -5.10 -14.98 -3.96
N PRO A 16 -6.12 -15.21 -3.11
CA PRO A 16 -7.00 -16.36 -3.22
C PRO A 16 -7.62 -16.47 -4.62
N GLU A 17 -7.92 -17.70 -5.04
CA GLU A 17 -8.53 -17.96 -6.35
C GLU A 17 -9.87 -17.22 -6.49
N GLY A 18 -10.07 -16.55 -7.63
CA GLY A 18 -11.28 -15.78 -7.93
C GLY A 18 -11.37 -14.44 -7.19
N PHE A 19 -10.41 -14.10 -6.32
CA PHE A 19 -10.48 -12.87 -5.54
C PHE A 19 -10.40 -11.62 -6.43
N THR A 20 -9.47 -11.58 -7.36
CA THR A 20 -9.29 -10.42 -8.26
C THR A 20 -10.56 -10.20 -9.10
N GLU A 21 -11.11 -11.24 -9.66
CA GLU A 21 -12.31 -11.18 -10.52
C GLU A 21 -13.56 -10.83 -9.70
N GLY A 22 -13.75 -11.51 -8.57
CA GLY A 22 -14.94 -11.41 -7.75
C GLY A 22 -15.02 -10.15 -6.90
N MET A 23 -13.87 -9.64 -6.43
CA MET A 23 -13.82 -8.52 -5.47
C MET A 23 -13.32 -7.23 -6.09
N ILE A 24 -12.25 -7.28 -6.91
CA ILE A 24 -11.62 -6.07 -7.45
C ILE A 24 -12.25 -5.68 -8.78
N MET A 25 -12.30 -6.58 -9.75
CA MET A 25 -12.80 -6.28 -11.10
C MET A 25 -14.31 -6.04 -11.14
N ARG A 26 -15.09 -6.73 -10.31
CA ARG A 26 -16.55 -6.62 -10.30
C ARG A 26 -17.04 -5.29 -9.72
N HIS A 27 -16.25 -4.66 -8.88
CA HIS A 27 -16.62 -3.40 -8.19
C HIS A 27 -15.49 -2.36 -8.30
N PRO A 28 -15.15 -1.88 -9.51
CA PRO A 28 -14.06 -0.93 -9.71
C PRO A 28 -14.30 0.37 -8.91
N SER A 29 -13.23 0.92 -8.35
CA SER A 29 -13.30 2.13 -7.55
C SER A 29 -12.41 3.24 -8.11
N HIS A 30 -12.91 4.49 -8.09
CA HIS A 30 -12.08 5.67 -8.37
C HIS A 30 -11.02 5.91 -7.28
N ASN A 31 -11.16 5.28 -6.12
CA ASN A 31 -10.26 5.46 -4.98
C ASN A 31 -9.65 4.11 -4.58
N ILE A 32 -8.36 3.95 -4.88
CA ILE A 32 -7.61 2.72 -4.59
C ILE A 32 -7.54 2.40 -3.10
N MET A 33 -7.48 3.41 -2.22
CA MET A 33 -7.49 3.19 -0.77
C MET A 33 -8.84 2.63 -0.28
N ASN A 34 -9.96 3.02 -0.92
CA ASN A 34 -11.26 2.42 -0.65
C ASN A 34 -11.31 0.96 -1.13
N GLU A 35 -10.77 0.70 -2.31
CA GLU A 35 -10.65 -0.65 -2.86
C GLU A 35 -9.80 -1.55 -1.95
N LEU A 36 -8.67 -1.03 -1.47
CA LEU A 36 -7.79 -1.75 -0.53
C LEU A 36 -8.52 -2.09 0.77
N ALA A 37 -9.20 -1.11 1.41
CA ALA A 37 -9.94 -1.35 2.64
C ALA A 37 -11.01 -2.44 2.48
N ARG A 38 -11.76 -2.39 1.39
CA ARG A 38 -12.81 -3.35 1.02
C ARG A 38 -12.23 -4.74 0.76
N SER A 39 -11.12 -4.79 0.04
CA SER A 39 -10.39 -6.03 -0.26
C SER A 39 -9.87 -6.69 1.03
N VAL A 40 -9.28 -5.90 1.92
CA VAL A 40 -8.81 -6.41 3.22
C VAL A 40 -9.97 -7.02 4.02
N LEU A 41 -11.09 -6.31 4.13
CA LEU A 41 -12.26 -6.83 4.85
C LEU A 41 -12.80 -8.12 4.21
N SER A 42 -12.79 -8.21 2.88
CA SER A 42 -13.28 -9.37 2.13
C SER A 42 -12.39 -10.61 2.31
N LEU A 43 -11.10 -10.44 2.60
CA LEU A 43 -10.18 -11.55 2.87
C LEU A 43 -10.57 -12.38 4.11
N TYR A 44 -11.36 -11.80 5.02
CA TYR A 44 -11.99 -12.52 6.12
C TYR A 44 -12.67 -13.82 5.67
N SER A 45 -13.43 -13.76 4.56
CA SER A 45 -14.18 -14.91 4.03
C SER A 45 -13.29 -15.99 3.37
N TYR A 46 -12.01 -15.73 3.17
CA TYR A 46 -11.03 -16.66 2.62
C TYR A 46 -10.09 -17.26 3.67
N ASP A 47 -10.21 -16.81 4.92
CA ASP A 47 -9.46 -17.36 6.04
C ASP A 47 -10.27 -18.50 6.69
N PRO A 48 -9.69 -19.68 6.92
CA PRO A 48 -10.39 -20.78 7.57
C PRO A 48 -10.68 -20.55 9.06
N ASP A 49 -9.96 -19.63 9.70
CA ASP A 49 -10.11 -19.32 11.15
C ASP A 49 -9.95 -17.81 11.42
N PRO A 50 -10.82 -16.96 10.81
CA PRO A 50 -10.63 -15.51 10.82
C PRO A 50 -10.81 -14.87 12.20
N ASP A 51 -11.64 -15.47 13.08
CA ASP A 51 -11.96 -14.95 14.42
C ASP A 51 -10.99 -15.41 15.51
N ASN A 52 -9.97 -16.18 15.16
CA ASN A 52 -8.96 -16.62 16.10
C ASN A 52 -7.98 -15.48 16.42
N THR A 53 -8.17 -14.88 17.57
CA THR A 53 -7.36 -13.76 18.08
C THR A 53 -6.14 -14.19 18.89
N SER A 54 -5.69 -15.44 18.78
CA SER A 54 -4.40 -15.84 19.34
C SER A 54 -3.25 -15.07 18.68
N ILE A 55 -2.19 -14.79 19.44
CA ILE A 55 -1.03 -14.03 18.95
C ILE A 55 -0.43 -14.66 17.69
N ASP A 56 -0.29 -15.98 17.67
CA ASP A 56 0.28 -16.71 16.54
C ASP A 56 -0.57 -16.57 15.28
N ASN A 57 -1.90 -16.66 15.41
CA ASN A 57 -2.80 -16.53 14.28
C ASN A 57 -2.85 -15.09 13.77
N MET A 58 -2.95 -14.09 14.67
CA MET A 58 -2.90 -12.68 14.29
C MET A 58 -1.60 -12.32 13.59
N LEU A 59 -0.46 -12.84 14.05
CA LEU A 59 0.83 -12.65 13.38
C LEU A 59 0.83 -13.25 11.97
N LEU A 60 0.34 -14.47 11.82
CA LEU A 60 0.25 -15.13 10.51
C LEU A 60 -0.68 -14.36 9.55
N GLN A 61 -1.85 -13.93 10.02
CA GLN A 61 -2.78 -13.10 9.26
C GLN A 61 -2.14 -11.77 8.83
N SER A 62 -1.42 -11.12 9.74
CA SER A 62 -0.72 -9.85 9.47
C SER A 62 0.35 -10.00 8.39
N VAL A 63 1.18 -11.05 8.47
CA VAL A 63 2.20 -11.33 7.45
C VAL A 63 1.56 -11.64 6.10
N LYS A 64 0.48 -12.42 6.07
CA LYS A 64 -0.29 -12.67 4.83
C LYS A 64 -0.83 -11.37 4.23
N LEU A 65 -1.40 -10.47 5.05
CA LEU A 65 -1.90 -9.18 4.58
C LEU A 65 -0.80 -8.33 3.96
N VAL A 66 0.38 -8.25 4.59
CA VAL A 66 1.55 -7.56 4.01
C VAL A 66 1.91 -8.15 2.63
N GLY A 67 1.85 -9.48 2.49
CA GLY A 67 2.08 -10.15 1.20
C GLY A 67 1.01 -9.86 0.14
N TYR A 68 -0.26 -9.76 0.52
CA TYR A 68 -1.38 -9.48 -0.39
C TYR A 68 -1.44 -8.02 -0.86
N PHE A 69 -1.04 -7.06 -0.04
CA PHE A 69 -1.21 -5.63 -0.32
C PHE A 69 -0.67 -5.20 -1.69
N PRO A 70 0.57 -5.54 -2.09
CA PRO A 70 1.09 -5.18 -3.41
C PRO A 70 0.21 -5.69 -4.56
N SER A 71 -0.26 -6.93 -4.46
CA SER A 71 -1.13 -7.54 -5.48
C SER A 71 -2.51 -6.87 -5.54
N ILE A 72 -3.11 -6.57 -4.39
CA ILE A 72 -4.40 -5.85 -4.33
C ILE A 72 -4.27 -4.47 -4.96
N VAL A 73 -3.24 -3.71 -4.58
CA VAL A 73 -3.04 -2.33 -5.07
C VAL A 73 -2.76 -2.31 -6.57
N ALA A 74 -1.89 -3.20 -7.06
CA ALA A 74 -1.56 -3.27 -8.48
C ALA A 74 -2.80 -3.66 -9.33
N ASN A 75 -3.57 -4.66 -8.88
CA ASN A 75 -4.79 -5.08 -9.57
C ASN A 75 -5.85 -3.98 -9.51
N ALA A 76 -6.05 -3.33 -8.37
CA ALA A 76 -6.98 -2.21 -8.22
C ALA A 76 -6.62 -1.04 -9.15
N TYR A 77 -5.33 -0.73 -9.28
CA TYR A 77 -4.84 0.30 -10.19
C TYR A 77 -5.10 -0.07 -11.66
N ALA A 78 -4.77 -1.30 -12.07
CA ALA A 78 -5.01 -1.76 -13.44
C ALA A 78 -6.50 -1.73 -13.79
N VAL A 79 -7.37 -2.15 -12.87
CA VAL A 79 -8.84 -2.12 -13.03
C VAL A 79 -9.34 -0.67 -13.08
N GLN A 80 -8.86 0.21 -12.21
CA GLN A 80 -9.19 1.64 -12.23
C GLN A 80 -8.83 2.28 -13.59
N ARG A 81 -7.61 2.01 -14.09
CA ARG A 81 -7.14 2.53 -15.38
C ARG A 81 -8.02 2.04 -16.53
N HIS A 82 -8.38 0.76 -16.50
CA HIS A 82 -9.25 0.18 -17.54
C HIS A 82 -10.63 0.81 -17.54
N TYR A 83 -11.33 0.82 -16.41
CA TYR A 83 -12.73 1.24 -16.35
C TYR A 83 -12.93 2.76 -16.46
N PHE A 84 -12.00 3.55 -15.96
CA PHE A 84 -12.20 5.00 -15.85
C PHE A 84 -11.30 5.83 -16.78
N HIS A 85 -10.27 5.22 -17.37
CA HIS A 85 -9.35 5.92 -18.27
C HIS A 85 -9.24 5.30 -19.65
N GLY A 86 -9.90 4.15 -19.90
CA GLY A 86 -9.95 3.50 -21.21
C GLY A 86 -8.69 2.71 -21.57
N ASP A 87 -7.80 2.47 -20.63
CA ASP A 87 -6.59 1.66 -20.88
C ASP A 87 -6.94 0.19 -21.04
N SER A 88 -6.11 -0.56 -21.76
CA SER A 88 -6.23 -2.01 -21.80
C SER A 88 -6.03 -2.63 -20.42
N LEU A 89 -6.83 -3.62 -20.06
CA LEU A 89 -6.69 -4.32 -18.79
C LEU A 89 -5.47 -5.24 -18.80
N HIS A 90 -4.56 -5.02 -17.87
CA HIS A 90 -3.39 -5.85 -17.66
C HIS A 90 -3.35 -6.32 -16.20
N ILE A 91 -3.56 -7.61 -15.98
CA ILE A 91 -3.43 -8.25 -14.67
C ILE A 91 -2.18 -9.12 -14.70
N HIS A 92 -1.22 -8.81 -13.84
CA HIS A 92 0.01 -9.56 -13.72
C HIS A 92 0.10 -10.23 -12.35
N PHE A 93 0.47 -11.51 -12.35
CA PHE A 93 0.64 -12.27 -11.11
C PHE A 93 2.05 -12.10 -10.54
N PRO A 94 2.20 -12.13 -9.20
CA PRO A 94 3.51 -12.06 -8.58
C PRO A 94 4.38 -13.28 -8.95
N VAL A 95 5.67 -13.06 -9.01
CA VAL A 95 6.69 -14.07 -9.27
C VAL A 95 7.42 -14.36 -7.94
N PRO A 96 7.50 -15.61 -7.49
CA PRO A 96 8.04 -15.94 -6.16
C PRO A 96 9.50 -15.54 -5.97
N GLU A 97 10.31 -15.55 -7.03
CA GLU A 97 11.74 -15.28 -7.01
C GLU A 97 12.09 -13.80 -6.90
N LEU A 98 11.12 -12.92 -7.19
CA LEU A 98 11.32 -11.47 -7.15
C LEU A 98 11.02 -10.90 -5.76
N SER A 99 11.70 -9.82 -5.40
CA SER A 99 11.43 -9.04 -4.20
C SER A 99 10.03 -8.40 -4.22
N THR A 100 9.60 -7.81 -3.12
CA THR A 100 8.32 -7.07 -3.05
C THR A 100 8.33 -5.86 -3.98
N ALA A 101 9.44 -5.11 -4.02
CA ALA A 101 9.58 -3.94 -4.87
C ALA A 101 9.55 -4.31 -6.37
N GLU A 102 10.32 -5.31 -6.78
CA GLU A 102 10.33 -5.81 -8.16
C GLU A 102 8.95 -6.31 -8.60
N ASN A 103 8.30 -7.13 -7.78
CA ASN A 103 6.95 -7.61 -8.06
C ASN A 103 5.96 -6.46 -8.20
N PHE A 104 6.01 -5.46 -7.34
CA PHE A 104 5.10 -4.33 -7.39
C PHE A 104 5.28 -3.52 -8.67
N LEU A 105 6.51 -3.15 -9.03
CA LEU A 105 6.80 -2.42 -10.28
C LEU A 105 6.35 -3.21 -11.49
N ARG A 106 6.69 -4.49 -11.53
CA ARG A 106 6.31 -5.42 -12.60
C ARG A 106 4.80 -5.55 -12.75
N MET A 107 4.07 -5.63 -11.66
CA MET A 107 2.60 -5.75 -11.68
C MET A 107 1.90 -4.44 -12.07
N MET A 108 2.48 -3.29 -11.71
CA MET A 108 1.93 -1.97 -12.01
C MET A 108 2.06 -1.57 -13.49
N ARG A 109 3.02 -2.13 -14.22
CA ARG A 109 3.34 -1.73 -15.59
C ARG A 109 2.81 -2.74 -16.61
N PRO A 110 2.14 -2.27 -17.69
CA PRO A 110 1.58 -3.15 -18.72
C PRO A 110 2.60 -4.09 -19.36
N ASP A 111 3.82 -3.58 -19.59
CA ASP A 111 4.94 -4.30 -20.20
C ASP A 111 5.83 -5.08 -19.22
N LYS A 112 5.51 -5.02 -17.92
CA LYS A 112 6.26 -5.64 -16.81
C LYS A 112 7.70 -5.13 -16.66
N SER A 113 8.04 -4.03 -17.31
CA SER A 113 9.40 -3.48 -17.29
C SER A 113 9.70 -2.75 -15.98
N TYR A 114 10.93 -2.85 -15.52
CA TYR A 114 11.52 -2.03 -14.44
C TYR A 114 13.04 -2.14 -14.54
N THR A 115 13.75 -1.20 -13.93
CA THR A 115 15.20 -1.26 -13.79
C THR A 115 15.59 -1.68 -12.37
N ASP A 116 16.81 -2.19 -12.21
CA ASP A 116 17.34 -2.55 -10.89
C ASP A 116 17.41 -1.33 -9.97
N GLU A 117 17.71 -0.14 -10.52
CA GLU A 117 17.72 1.12 -9.77
C GLU A 117 16.33 1.50 -9.25
N GLU A 118 15.29 1.38 -10.07
CA GLU A 118 13.90 1.63 -9.65
C GLU A 118 13.47 0.65 -8.55
N ALA A 119 13.80 -0.63 -8.71
CA ALA A 119 13.47 -1.65 -7.70
C ALA A 119 14.20 -1.37 -6.39
N HIS A 120 15.49 -1.05 -6.44
CA HIS A 120 16.27 -0.72 -5.25
C HIS A 120 15.75 0.56 -4.56
N LEU A 121 15.43 1.59 -5.32
CA LEU A 121 14.85 2.83 -4.76
C LEU A 121 13.52 2.56 -4.07
N LEU A 122 12.62 1.80 -4.72
CA LEU A 122 11.32 1.45 -4.12
C LEU A 122 11.50 0.60 -2.86
N ASP A 123 12.43 -0.35 -2.85
CA ASP A 123 12.72 -1.18 -1.68
C ASP A 123 13.20 -0.35 -0.49
N MET A 124 14.10 0.61 -0.73
CA MET A 124 14.53 1.57 0.29
C MET A 124 13.36 2.41 0.81
N MET A 125 12.48 2.88 -0.08
CA MET A 125 11.29 3.65 0.31
C MET A 125 10.35 2.81 1.18
N LEU A 126 10.08 1.57 0.82
CA LEU A 126 9.26 0.65 1.61
C LEU A 126 9.87 0.40 3.00
N MET A 127 11.19 0.22 3.07
CA MET A 127 11.91 0.02 4.33
C MET A 127 11.80 1.24 5.25
N VAL A 128 11.99 2.45 4.73
CA VAL A 128 11.86 3.71 5.50
C VAL A 128 10.43 3.92 5.99
N HIS A 129 9.42 3.48 5.24
CA HIS A 129 8.01 3.59 5.61
C HIS A 129 7.48 2.43 6.47
N ALA A 130 8.29 1.40 6.73
CA ALA A 130 7.85 0.24 7.51
C ALA A 130 7.60 0.57 8.99
N GLU A 131 8.21 1.64 9.52
CA GLU A 131 7.99 2.11 10.87
C GLU A 131 7.42 3.55 10.83
N HIS A 132 6.30 3.74 11.48
CA HIS A 132 5.58 5.03 11.49
C HIS A 132 5.30 5.55 12.91
N GLY A 133 5.75 4.86 13.93
CA GLY A 133 5.45 5.18 15.32
C GLY A 133 3.98 4.97 15.74
N GLY A 134 3.74 5.02 17.03
CA GLY A 134 2.43 4.73 17.64
C GLY A 134 1.42 5.89 17.62
N GLY A 135 1.82 7.09 17.19
CA GLY A 135 1.05 8.32 17.35
C GLY A 135 0.15 8.70 16.16
N ASN A 136 0.13 7.88 15.11
CA ASN A 136 -0.71 8.19 13.93
C ASN A 136 -2.15 7.70 14.09
N ASN A 137 -3.08 8.32 13.33
CA ASN A 137 -4.50 8.02 13.45
C ASN A 137 -4.87 6.59 13.02
N SER A 138 -4.18 5.99 12.05
CA SER A 138 -4.41 4.62 11.64
C SER A 138 -4.07 3.63 12.74
N THR A 139 -2.95 3.84 13.45
CA THR A 139 -2.55 3.03 14.59
C THR A 139 -3.58 3.17 15.73
N PHE A 140 -4.07 4.39 16.00
CA PHE A 140 -5.11 4.61 16.98
C PHE A 140 -6.38 3.83 16.63
N VAL A 141 -6.87 3.94 15.38
CA VAL A 141 -8.07 3.21 14.91
C VAL A 141 -7.86 1.69 15.01
N CYS A 142 -6.71 1.19 14.54
CA CYS A 142 -6.38 -0.23 14.65
C CYS A 142 -6.44 -0.73 16.11
N ARG A 143 -5.81 -0.01 17.03
CA ARG A 143 -5.80 -0.35 18.47
C ARG A 143 -7.19 -0.23 19.09
N ALA A 144 -7.95 0.81 18.74
CA ALA A 144 -9.31 0.99 19.23
C ALA A 144 -10.22 -0.17 18.79
N MET A 145 -10.15 -0.59 17.52
CA MET A 145 -10.92 -1.73 17.03
C MET A 145 -10.45 -3.04 17.66
N SER A 146 -9.14 -3.28 17.71
CA SER A 146 -8.60 -4.51 18.32
C SER A 146 -8.95 -4.65 19.80
N SER A 147 -9.12 -3.54 20.54
CA SER A 147 -9.49 -3.57 21.94
C SER A 147 -10.89 -4.14 22.22
N SER A 148 -11.75 -4.20 21.19
CA SER A 148 -13.06 -4.85 21.26
C SER A 148 -13.00 -6.38 21.08
N GLY A 149 -11.82 -6.93 20.75
CA GLY A 149 -11.66 -8.36 20.45
C GLY A 149 -12.10 -8.72 19.02
N THR A 150 -12.22 -7.76 18.11
CA THR A 150 -12.55 -8.04 16.70
C THR A 150 -11.39 -8.71 15.95
N ASP A 151 -11.70 -9.26 14.79
CA ASP A 151 -10.76 -9.94 13.91
C ASP A 151 -9.72 -8.98 13.28
N THR A 152 -8.61 -9.55 12.80
CA THR A 152 -7.50 -8.82 12.19
C THR A 152 -7.94 -8.05 10.93
N TYR A 153 -8.81 -8.63 10.10
CA TYR A 153 -9.23 -8.02 8.83
C TYR A 153 -10.06 -6.77 9.06
N SER A 154 -11.00 -6.81 9.99
CA SER A 154 -11.81 -5.66 10.40
C SER A 154 -10.95 -4.53 10.96
N ALA A 155 -10.00 -4.85 11.85
CA ALA A 155 -9.11 -3.86 12.45
C ALA A 155 -8.22 -3.18 11.41
N ILE A 156 -7.61 -3.94 10.51
CA ILE A 156 -6.74 -3.40 9.45
C ILE A 156 -7.56 -2.65 8.39
N ALA A 157 -8.74 -3.14 7.99
CA ALA A 157 -9.61 -2.41 7.06
C ALA A 157 -10.02 -1.04 7.63
N GLY A 158 -10.33 -0.97 8.92
CA GLY A 158 -10.61 0.29 9.62
C GLY A 158 -9.40 1.23 9.63
N ALA A 159 -8.20 0.72 9.87
CA ALA A 159 -6.96 1.49 9.83
C ALA A 159 -6.65 2.05 8.43
N VAL A 160 -6.87 1.25 7.37
CA VAL A 160 -6.75 1.69 5.97
C VAL A 160 -7.80 2.76 5.65
N GLY A 161 -9.05 2.59 6.14
CA GLY A 161 -10.10 3.59 6.02
C GLY A 161 -9.73 4.92 6.68
N SER A 162 -9.10 4.88 7.84
CA SER A 162 -8.54 6.06 8.51
C SER A 162 -7.43 6.71 7.69
N LEU A 163 -6.50 5.91 7.16
CA LEU A 163 -5.40 6.42 6.31
C LEU A 163 -5.91 7.08 5.03
N LYS A 164 -7.04 6.64 4.48
CA LYS A 164 -7.69 7.25 3.30
C LYS A 164 -8.09 8.70 3.54
N GLY A 165 -8.35 9.09 4.79
CA GLY A 165 -8.83 10.44 5.12
C GLY A 165 -7.80 11.52 4.76
N PRO A 166 -8.22 12.66 4.16
CA PRO A 166 -7.30 13.70 3.68
C PRO A 166 -6.52 14.39 4.80
N LEU A 167 -7.03 14.37 6.03
CA LEU A 167 -6.34 14.95 7.19
C LEU A 167 -5.24 14.05 7.73
N HIS A 168 -5.23 12.75 7.35
CA HIS A 168 -4.22 11.78 7.77
C HIS A 168 -3.35 11.34 6.59
N GLY A 169 -3.92 10.77 5.54
CA GLY A 169 -3.20 10.25 4.37
C GLY A 169 -2.91 11.29 3.28
N GLY A 170 -3.25 12.56 3.48
CA GLY A 170 -3.06 13.61 2.48
C GLY A 170 -1.60 14.02 2.22
N ALA A 171 -0.65 13.62 3.07
CA ALA A 171 0.75 13.98 2.95
C ALA A 171 1.38 13.53 1.61
N ASN A 172 1.08 12.33 1.15
CA ASN A 172 1.59 11.83 -0.13
C ASN A 172 1.09 12.63 -1.33
N ALA A 173 -0.16 13.11 -1.31
CA ALA A 173 -0.66 13.99 -2.37
C ALA A 173 0.13 15.30 -2.42
N LYS A 174 0.46 15.87 -1.26
CA LYS A 174 1.28 17.08 -1.15
C LYS A 174 2.73 16.86 -1.60
N VAL A 175 3.32 15.71 -1.30
CA VAL A 175 4.64 15.34 -1.83
C VAL A 175 4.61 15.25 -3.36
N MET A 176 3.55 14.70 -3.95
CA MET A 176 3.40 14.67 -5.41
C MET A 176 3.24 16.06 -6.04
N GLU A 177 2.53 16.98 -5.37
CA GLU A 177 2.46 18.39 -5.79
C GLU A 177 3.84 19.05 -5.75
N MET A 178 4.61 18.81 -4.69
CA MET A 178 5.99 19.27 -4.55
C MET A 178 6.90 18.74 -5.69
N PHE A 179 6.83 17.45 -6.01
CA PHE A 179 7.60 16.88 -7.10
C PHE A 179 7.23 17.48 -8.47
N ARG A 180 5.95 17.73 -8.72
CA ARG A 180 5.54 18.44 -9.94
C ARG A 180 6.13 19.84 -9.99
N TYR A 181 6.03 20.59 -8.90
CA TYR A 181 6.60 21.93 -8.81
C TYR A 181 8.11 21.94 -9.07
N ILE A 182 8.87 21.00 -8.45
CA ILE A 182 10.31 20.86 -8.70
C ILE A 182 10.57 20.60 -10.18
N LYS A 183 9.86 19.62 -10.76
CA LYS A 183 10.05 19.25 -12.17
C LYS A 183 9.76 20.39 -13.14
N GLU A 184 8.83 21.27 -12.83
CA GLU A 184 8.39 22.36 -13.71
C GLU A 184 9.19 23.65 -13.51
N ASN A 185 9.76 23.88 -12.31
CA ASN A 185 10.29 25.19 -11.92
C ASN A 185 11.75 25.17 -11.44
N VAL A 186 12.36 23.99 -11.28
CA VAL A 186 13.72 23.85 -10.72
C VAL A 186 14.60 23.12 -11.71
N ASP A 187 15.84 23.60 -11.89
CA ASP A 187 16.85 22.86 -12.67
C ASP A 187 17.17 21.54 -11.96
N PRO A 188 16.98 20.38 -12.62
CA PRO A 188 17.26 19.07 -12.03
C PRO A 188 18.74 18.86 -11.67
N HIS A 189 19.65 19.71 -12.15
CA HIS A 189 21.07 19.68 -11.84
C HIS A 189 21.47 20.66 -10.71
N ASP A 190 20.53 21.44 -10.16
CA ASP A 190 20.75 22.36 -9.05
C ASP A 190 20.23 21.79 -7.72
N ASP A 191 21.06 20.99 -7.05
CA ASP A 191 20.77 20.42 -5.76
C ASP A 191 20.39 21.45 -4.67
N GLY A 192 20.92 22.68 -4.77
CA GLY A 192 20.63 23.76 -3.84
C GLY A 192 19.18 24.22 -3.93
N SER A 193 18.69 24.45 -5.14
CA SER A 193 17.30 24.84 -5.41
C SER A 193 16.32 23.71 -5.07
N ILE A 194 16.66 22.44 -5.38
CA ILE A 194 15.84 21.27 -5.02
C ILE A 194 15.70 21.17 -3.49
N LYS A 195 16.80 21.30 -2.75
CA LYS A 195 16.79 21.28 -1.28
C LYS A 195 15.95 22.42 -0.71
N ALA A 196 16.11 23.64 -1.22
CA ALA A 196 15.35 24.80 -0.74
C ALA A 196 13.84 24.61 -0.88
N VAL A 197 13.37 24.12 -2.03
CA VAL A 197 11.95 23.82 -2.28
C VAL A 197 11.47 22.70 -1.36
N SER A 198 12.23 21.63 -1.21
CA SER A 198 11.88 20.49 -0.35
C SER A 198 11.73 20.94 1.11
N TYR A 199 12.68 21.72 1.64
CA TYR A 199 12.60 22.25 3.01
C TYR A 199 11.40 23.19 3.22
N THR A 200 11.07 24.03 2.25
CA THR A 200 9.94 24.96 2.35
C THR A 200 8.60 24.20 2.43
N HIS A 201 8.44 23.18 1.61
CA HIS A 201 7.24 22.35 1.60
C HIS A 201 7.12 21.48 2.85
N LEU A 202 8.21 20.88 3.33
CA LEU A 202 8.21 20.08 4.57
C LEU A 202 7.84 20.92 5.80
N ARG A 203 8.41 22.11 5.96
CA ARG A 203 8.05 23.03 7.08
C ARG A 203 6.59 23.46 7.06
N ALA A 204 5.99 23.66 5.89
CA ALA A 204 4.59 24.01 5.79
C ALA A 204 3.66 22.89 6.29
N HIS A 205 4.14 21.64 6.31
CA HIS A 205 3.40 20.47 6.81
C HIS A 205 3.57 20.24 8.31
N GLU A 206 4.77 20.46 8.86
CA GLU A 206 5.03 20.30 10.30
C GLU A 206 4.20 21.29 11.16
N THR A 207 3.97 22.50 10.67
CA THR A 207 3.17 23.52 11.37
C THR A 207 1.67 23.26 11.39
N ARG A 208 1.14 22.41 10.51
CA ARG A 208 -0.30 22.04 10.49
C ARG A 208 -0.63 20.76 11.25
N GLY A 209 0.34 19.95 11.61
CA GLY A 209 0.16 18.71 12.36
C GLY A 209 0.14 18.87 13.88
N ASN A 210 0.41 20.09 14.39
CA ASN A 210 0.50 20.38 15.83
C ASN A 210 -0.60 21.34 16.33
N LEU A 211 -1.76 21.39 15.67
CA LEU A 211 -2.96 22.11 16.14
C LEU A 211 -4.09 21.15 16.38
#